data_43b6b20da69d1b2a656a9ae6498c01e6
#
_entry.id   43b6b20da69d1b2a656a9ae6498c01e6
#
_cell.length_a   1.000
_cell.length_b   1.000
_cell.length_c   1.000
_cell.angle_alpha   90.00
_cell.angle_beta   90.00
_cell.angle_gamma   90.00
#
_symmetry.space_group_name_H-M   'P 1'
#
loop_
_entity.id
_entity.type
_entity.pdbx_description
1 polymer ?
#
loop_
_entity_poly.entity_id
_entity_poly.type
_entity_poly.pdbx_seq_one_letter_code
_entity_poly.pdbx_strand_id
1 'polypeptide(L)' 'MFVELVYDKRNVAGLPNAAEIIRNELEKRVHALFPEAEVRVKPMQANGLNSDASKSDREKLNRMLEDMFEEADQWLVTEI' A
#
# COMPACT_ATOMS: atom_id res chain seq x y z
N MET A 1 14.79 2.57 -6.02
CA MET A 1 13.71 3.20 -5.22
C MET A 1 12.97 2.14 -4.42
N PHE A 2 12.67 2.41 -3.18
CA PHE A 2 11.80 1.56 -2.39
C PHE A 2 10.52 2.30 -2.00
N VAL A 3 9.46 1.54 -1.79
CA VAL A 3 8.19 2.05 -1.28
C VAL A 3 7.76 1.13 -0.14
N GLU A 4 7.67 1.67 1.07
CA GLU A 4 7.23 0.91 2.23
C GLU A 4 5.93 1.52 2.75
N LEU A 5 4.87 0.73 2.75
CA LEU A 5 3.60 1.13 3.33
C LEU A 5 3.53 0.61 4.76
N VAL A 6 3.33 1.53 5.69
CA VAL A 6 3.02 1.21 7.07
C VAL A 6 1.53 1.39 7.26
N TYR A 7 0.84 0.37 7.74
CA TYR A 7 -0.61 0.44 7.94
C TYR A 7 -0.97 0.05 9.36
N ASP A 8 -2.07 0.61 9.84
CA ASP A 8 -2.59 0.28 11.16
C ASP A 8 -3.29 -1.07 11.10
N LYS A 9 -2.73 -2.06 11.80
CA LYS A 9 -3.25 -3.42 11.80
C LYS A 9 -4.67 -3.53 12.36
N ARG A 10 -5.14 -2.53 13.10
CA ARG A 10 -6.50 -2.50 13.63
C ARG A 10 -7.53 -2.26 12.53
N ASN A 11 -7.13 -1.57 11.46
CA ASN A 11 -8.03 -1.30 10.33
C ASN A 11 -8.37 -2.57 9.54
N VAL A 12 -7.54 -3.61 9.68
CA VAL A 12 -7.72 -4.86 8.96
C VAL A 12 -7.88 -6.05 9.92
N ALA A 13 -8.22 -5.77 11.17
CA ALA A 13 -8.44 -6.81 12.17
C ALA A 13 -9.57 -7.73 11.72
N GLY A 14 -9.32 -9.04 11.79
CA GLY A 14 -10.29 -10.03 11.34
C GLY A 14 -10.20 -10.39 9.86
N LEU A 15 -9.33 -9.74 9.08
CA LEU A 15 -9.10 -10.09 7.68
C LEU A 15 -7.88 -11.02 7.58
N PRO A 16 -8.05 -12.30 7.26
CA PRO A 16 -6.90 -13.18 7.07
C PRO A 16 -6.12 -12.75 5.83
N ASN A 17 -4.79 -12.87 5.89
CA ASN A 17 -3.89 -12.50 4.79
C ASN A 17 -3.98 -11.02 4.37
N ALA A 18 -4.42 -10.14 5.26
CA ALA A 18 -4.57 -8.72 4.93
C ALA A 18 -3.25 -8.10 4.45
N ALA A 19 -2.14 -8.43 5.10
CA ALA A 19 -0.83 -7.92 4.70
C ALA A 19 -0.48 -8.32 3.27
N GLU A 20 -0.76 -9.56 2.90
CA GLU A 20 -0.49 -10.08 1.56
C GLU A 20 -1.39 -9.42 0.52
N ILE A 21 -2.67 -9.24 0.84
CA ILE A 21 -3.63 -8.58 -0.06
C ILE A 21 -3.21 -7.13 -0.31
N ILE A 22 -2.88 -6.42 0.76
CA ILE A 22 -2.41 -5.02 0.67
C ILE A 22 -1.14 -4.94 -0.14
N ARG A 23 -0.17 -5.82 0.12
CA ARG A 23 1.09 -5.83 -0.59
C ARG A 23 0.90 -6.08 -2.08
N ASN A 24 0.07 -7.05 -2.44
CA ASN A 24 -0.19 -7.38 -3.85
C ASN A 24 -0.82 -6.21 -4.58
N GLU A 25 -1.79 -5.54 -3.99
CA GLU A 25 -2.42 -4.38 -4.59
C GLU A 25 -1.46 -3.19 -4.69
N LEU A 26 -0.71 -2.94 -3.63
CA LEU A 26 0.29 -1.87 -3.61
C LEU A 26 1.37 -2.10 -4.68
N GLU A 27 1.88 -3.32 -4.75
CA GLU A 27 2.91 -3.69 -5.73
C GLU A 27 2.41 -3.47 -7.15
N LYS A 28 1.20 -3.89 -7.45
CA LYS A 28 0.58 -3.70 -8.75
C LYS A 28 0.50 -2.22 -9.12
N ARG A 29 0.06 -1.38 -8.20
CA ARG A 29 -0.10 0.06 -8.43
C ARG A 29 1.23 0.79 -8.50
N VAL A 30 2.17 0.43 -7.64
CA VAL A 30 3.51 1.03 -7.65
C VAL A 30 4.23 0.68 -8.94
N HIS A 31 4.16 -0.56 -9.36
CA HIS A 31 4.85 -0.99 -10.59
C HIS A 31 4.22 -0.40 -11.86
N ALA A 32 2.98 0.05 -11.80
CA ALA A 32 2.38 0.80 -12.89
C ALA A 32 3.02 2.19 -13.06
N LEU A 33 3.52 2.76 -11.96
CA LEU A 33 4.20 4.05 -11.96
C LEU A 33 5.72 3.90 -12.02
N PHE A 34 6.26 2.96 -11.25
CA PHE A 34 7.69 2.75 -11.07
C PHE A 34 7.99 1.25 -11.13
N PRO A 35 8.20 0.69 -12.32
CA PRO A 35 8.32 -0.76 -12.50
C PRO A 35 9.48 -1.40 -11.73
N GLU A 36 10.50 -0.63 -11.37
CA GLU A 36 11.69 -1.14 -10.69
C GLU A 36 11.67 -0.90 -9.19
N ALA A 37 10.60 -0.34 -8.67
CA ALA A 37 10.51 -0.04 -7.24
C ALA A 37 10.38 -1.32 -6.42
N GLU A 38 11.08 -1.37 -5.28
CA GLU A 38 10.91 -2.41 -4.30
C GLU A 38 9.73 -2.05 -3.40
N VAL A 39 8.80 -2.96 -3.22
CA VAL A 39 7.58 -2.72 -2.45
C VAL A 39 7.60 -3.54 -1.17
N ARG A 40 7.31 -2.86 -0.05
CA ARG A 40 7.23 -3.48 1.26
C ARG A 40 5.98 -3.02 1.98
N VAL A 41 5.45 -3.88 2.82
CA VAL A 41 4.28 -3.58 3.65
C VAL A 41 4.59 -4.02 5.09
N LYS A 42 4.29 -3.16 6.05
CA LYS A 42 4.58 -3.43 7.45
C LYS A 42 3.38 -3.07 8.32
N PRO A 43 2.87 -4.01 9.12
CA PRO A 43 1.81 -3.70 10.08
C PRO A 43 2.38 -2.96 11.30
N MET A 44 1.73 -1.89 11.67
CA MET A 44 2.13 -1.06 12.81
C MET A 44 0.89 -0.57 13.55
N GLN A 45 1.02 0.50 14.31
CA GLN A 45 -0.09 1.13 15.01
C GLN A 45 -0.49 2.47 14.39
N ALA A 46 0.03 2.76 13.21
CA ALA A 46 -0.24 4.01 12.50
C ALA A 46 -0.13 3.77 11.00
N ASN A 47 -0.65 4.69 10.22
CA ASN A 47 -0.53 4.67 8.77
C ASN A 47 0.58 5.61 8.32
N GLY A 48 1.33 5.21 7.31
CA GLY A 48 2.39 6.05 6.76
C GLY A 48 3.02 5.44 5.52
N LEU A 49 3.79 6.26 4.85
CA LEU A 49 4.53 5.84 3.66
C LEU A 49 5.98 6.27 3.80
N ASN A 50 6.89 5.32 3.64
CA ASN A 50 8.32 5.57 3.60
C ASN A 50 8.84 5.30 2.19
N SER A 51 9.64 6.19 1.67
CA SER A 51 10.24 6.03 0.35
C SER A 51 11.45 6.95 0.23
N ASP A 52 12.42 6.53 -0.57
CA ASP A 52 13.56 7.35 -0.95
C ASP A 52 13.30 8.14 -2.24
N ALA A 53 12.07 8.15 -2.70
CA ALA A 53 11.67 8.85 -3.92
C ALA A 53 11.82 10.37 -3.77
N SER A 54 11.97 11.05 -4.91
CA SER A 54 11.96 12.50 -4.95
C SER A 54 10.62 13.05 -4.49
N LYS A 55 10.56 14.34 -4.18
CA LYS A 55 9.32 14.99 -3.76
C LYS A 55 8.20 14.81 -4.80
N SER A 56 8.54 14.99 -6.06
CA SER A 56 7.60 14.82 -7.15
C SER A 56 7.04 13.40 -7.22
N ASP A 57 7.91 12.40 -7.07
CA ASP A 57 7.50 11.00 -7.10
C ASP A 57 6.71 10.62 -5.86
N ARG A 58 7.06 11.19 -4.70
CA ARG A 58 6.29 10.98 -3.47
C ARG A 58 4.87 11.51 -3.59
N GLU A 59 4.67 12.62 -4.26
CA GLU A 59 3.33 13.18 -4.50
C GLU A 59 2.50 12.20 -5.33
N LYS A 60 3.10 11.60 -6.34
CA LYS A 60 2.43 10.57 -7.16
C LYS A 60 2.08 9.34 -6.33
N LEU A 61 2.99 8.91 -5.46
CA LEU A 61 2.77 7.78 -4.58
C LEU A 61 1.65 8.06 -3.58
N ASN A 62 1.64 9.24 -2.97
CA ASN A 62 0.60 9.62 -2.02
C ASN A 62 -0.77 9.66 -2.69
N ARG A 63 -0.86 10.20 -3.88
CA ARG A 63 -2.10 10.25 -4.63
C ARG A 63 -2.59 8.84 -4.99
N MET A 64 -1.66 7.99 -5.41
CA MET A 64 -1.99 6.59 -5.70
C MET A 64 -2.51 5.88 -4.46
N LEU A 65 -1.91 6.13 -3.29
CA LEU A 65 -2.36 5.53 -2.04
C LEU A 65 -3.75 6.00 -1.65
N GLU A 66 -4.06 7.28 -1.83
CA GLU A 66 -5.40 7.79 -1.58
C GLU A 66 -6.43 7.06 -2.43
N ASP A 67 -6.16 6.94 -3.73
CA ASP A 67 -7.03 6.21 -4.64
C ASP A 67 -7.16 4.75 -4.24
N MET A 68 -6.05 4.12 -3.88
CA MET A 68 -6.03 2.72 -3.46
C MET A 68 -6.93 2.47 -2.25
N PHE A 69 -6.82 3.29 -1.22
CA PHE A 69 -7.63 3.13 -0.03
C PHE A 69 -9.08 3.58 -0.21
N GLU A 70 -9.34 4.53 -1.07
CA GLU A 70 -10.70 4.88 -1.46
C GLU A 70 -11.42 3.70 -2.13
N GLU A 71 -10.69 2.90 -2.87
CA GLU A 71 -11.21 1.74 -3.57
C GLU A 71 -11.06 0.43 -2.77
N ALA A 72 -10.74 0.52 -1.49
CA ALA A 72 -10.47 -0.64 -0.66
C ALA A 72 -11.61 -1.65 -0.63
N ASP A 73 -12.85 -1.19 -0.73
CA ASP A 73 -14.02 -2.07 -0.81
C ASP A 73 -14.04 -2.93 -2.06
N GLN A 74 -13.22 -2.63 -3.06
CA GLN A 74 -13.14 -3.39 -4.30
C GLN A 74 -12.03 -4.45 -4.28
N TRP A 75 -10.91 -4.18 -3.61
CA TRP A 75 -9.76 -5.09 -3.61
C TRP A 75 -9.45 -5.68 -2.25
N LEU A 76 -9.82 -5.01 -1.16
CA LEU A 76 -9.61 -5.51 0.20
C LEU A 76 -10.82 -6.33 0.63
N VAL A 77 -11.05 -7.42 -0.08
CA VAL A 77 -12.15 -8.34 0.23
C VAL A 77 -11.58 -9.69 0.58
N THR A 78 -12.17 -10.33 1.59
CA THR A 78 -11.87 -11.72 1.88
C THR A 78 -12.93 -12.60 1.24
N GLU A 79 -12.47 -13.49 0.40
CA GLU A 79 -13.35 -14.55 -0.06
C GLU A 79 -13.47 -15.57 1.06
N ILE A 80 -14.66 -15.83 1.44
CA ILE A 80 -15.00 -16.83 2.43
C ILE A 80 -15.34 -18.12 1.71
#